data_6d6234b464b7b4ae0dceb330eaf83ad4
#
_entry.id   6d6234b464b7b4ae0dceb330eaf83ad4
#
_cell.length_a   1.000
_cell.length_b   1.000
_cell.length_c   1.000
_cell.angle_alpha   90.00
_cell.angle_beta   90.00
_cell.angle_gamma   90.00
#
_symmetry.space_group_name_H-M   'P 1'
#
loop_
_entity.id
_entity.type
_entity.pdbx_description
1 polymer ?
#
loop_
_entity_poly.entity_id
_entity_poly.type
_entity_poly.pdbx_seq_one_letter_code
_entity_poly.pdbx_strand_id
1 'polypeptide(L)'
;GAFPELVEIRNKREFLNSIYQTIYLGDIITRNKITNDFAVRLILKKIAESITKPLSFNRLGNILKSAGAAIGKQTVINYVGYMMDSYMLFTLQNYAAKLVEKETSPKYYFMDTGLLGLMLMDCSSAQLENLVAIELIRRFGREKVFYFENNVEIDFYIPEEKLAIQVSMQVLDQIETREREIGAFLKLRNFIEGAKCVLITNSEEAELDCDGIHVSVVPAWKWLLQEK
;
A
#
# COMPACT_ATOMS: atom_id res chain seq x y z
N GLY A 1 11.17 -7.94 -3.12
CA GLY A 1 11.18 -6.80 -4.05
C GLY A 1 11.09 -7.24 -5.50
N ALA A 2 10.87 -6.29 -6.40
CA ALA A 2 10.74 -6.54 -7.84
C ALA A 2 12.11 -6.74 -8.54
N PHE A 3 13.21 -6.48 -7.85
CA PHE A 3 14.56 -6.54 -8.40
C PHE A 3 15.37 -7.69 -7.79
N PRO A 4 15.33 -8.90 -8.38
CA PRO A 4 16.04 -10.06 -7.87
C PRO A 4 17.57 -9.87 -7.84
N GLU A 5 18.11 -9.02 -8.71
CA GLU A 5 19.53 -8.68 -8.79
C GLU A 5 20.08 -8.09 -7.48
N LEU A 6 19.21 -7.47 -6.67
CA LEU A 6 19.60 -6.91 -5.37
C LEU A 6 20.18 -7.96 -4.39
N VAL A 7 19.93 -9.24 -4.59
CA VAL A 7 20.49 -10.30 -3.74
C VAL A 7 22.01 -10.34 -3.88
N GLU A 8 22.52 -10.14 -5.09
CA GLU A 8 23.95 -10.24 -5.42
C GLU A 8 24.69 -8.89 -5.35
N ILE A 9 23.96 -7.77 -5.36
CA ILE A 9 24.56 -6.43 -5.39
C ILE A 9 25.01 -6.00 -4.00
N ARG A 10 26.29 -5.59 -3.89
CA ARG A 10 26.90 -5.12 -2.63
C ARG A 10 26.33 -3.77 -2.18
N ASN A 11 26.18 -2.80 -3.09
CA ASN A 11 25.61 -1.48 -2.78
C ASN A 11 24.16 -1.38 -3.28
N LYS A 12 23.25 -1.96 -2.50
CA LYS A 12 21.82 -2.04 -2.83
C LYS A 12 21.16 -0.67 -2.98
N ARG A 13 21.56 0.29 -2.15
CA ARG A 13 20.96 1.64 -2.16
C ARG A 13 21.35 2.42 -3.42
N GLU A 14 22.58 2.33 -3.86
CA GLU A 14 23.06 2.98 -5.09
C GLU A 14 22.36 2.40 -6.32
N PHE A 15 22.23 1.07 -6.37
CA PHE A 15 21.50 0.39 -7.44
C PHE A 15 20.03 0.83 -7.49
N LEU A 16 19.32 0.84 -6.36
CA LEU A 16 17.94 1.31 -6.28
C LEU A 16 17.81 2.79 -6.68
N ASN A 17 18.74 3.65 -6.28
CA ASN A 17 18.77 5.04 -6.72
C ASN A 17 18.94 5.16 -8.25
N SER A 18 19.81 4.35 -8.84
CA SER A 18 20.00 4.31 -10.29
C SER A 18 18.70 3.91 -11.02
N ILE A 19 18.02 2.87 -10.56
CA ILE A 19 16.72 2.46 -11.10
C ILE A 19 15.68 3.57 -10.92
N TYR A 20 15.58 4.13 -9.72
CA TYR A 20 14.67 5.24 -9.45
C TYR A 20 14.91 6.41 -10.41
N GLN A 21 16.15 6.83 -10.59
CA GLN A 21 16.49 7.92 -11.51
C GLN A 21 16.13 7.58 -12.96
N THR A 22 16.37 6.36 -13.39
CA THR A 22 16.01 5.92 -14.74
C THR A 22 14.49 5.99 -14.97
N ILE A 23 13.69 5.45 -14.06
CA ILE A 23 12.22 5.50 -14.15
C ILE A 23 11.74 6.95 -14.03
N TYR A 24 12.23 7.68 -13.03
CA TYR A 24 11.78 9.05 -12.75
C TYR A 24 12.09 10.00 -13.88
N LEU A 25 13.37 10.09 -14.30
CA LEU A 25 13.79 11.03 -15.35
C LEU A 25 13.41 10.56 -16.74
N GLY A 26 13.54 9.27 -17.04
CA GLY A 26 13.27 8.71 -18.35
C GLY A 26 11.76 8.54 -18.61
N ASP A 27 11.12 7.68 -17.81
CA ASP A 27 9.76 7.25 -18.11
C ASP A 27 8.69 8.24 -17.62
N ILE A 28 8.94 8.97 -16.52
CA ILE A 28 7.97 9.94 -16.02
C ILE A 28 8.22 11.32 -16.63
N ILE A 29 9.38 11.93 -16.39
CA ILE A 29 9.64 13.33 -16.75
C ILE A 29 9.82 13.49 -18.25
N THR A 30 10.82 12.83 -18.84
CA THR A 30 11.21 13.05 -20.24
C THR A 30 10.15 12.54 -21.21
N ARG A 31 9.67 11.33 -21.01
CA ARG A 31 8.65 10.71 -21.88
C ARG A 31 7.37 11.54 -21.96
N ASN A 32 6.95 12.14 -20.85
CA ASN A 32 5.71 12.93 -20.76
C ASN A 32 5.96 14.44 -20.88
N LYS A 33 7.19 14.88 -21.21
CA LYS A 33 7.59 16.28 -21.39
C LYS A 33 7.17 17.17 -20.21
N ILE A 34 7.32 16.67 -18.98
CA ILE A 34 6.93 17.37 -17.76
C ILE A 34 7.93 18.52 -17.50
N THR A 35 7.40 19.72 -17.31
CA THR A 35 8.20 20.91 -16.99
C THR A 35 8.22 21.24 -15.49
N ASN A 36 7.18 20.80 -14.75
CA ASN A 36 7.08 21.02 -13.30
C ASN A 36 7.54 19.78 -12.53
N ASP A 37 8.85 19.53 -12.53
CA ASP A 37 9.49 18.45 -11.81
C ASP A 37 9.26 18.52 -10.27
N PHE A 38 9.23 19.73 -9.72
CA PHE A 38 8.95 19.92 -8.29
C PHE A 38 7.60 19.36 -7.86
N ALA A 39 6.55 19.59 -8.65
CA ALA A 39 5.21 19.05 -8.36
C ALA A 39 5.21 17.51 -8.41
N VAL A 40 5.90 16.89 -9.37
CA VAL A 40 6.00 15.42 -9.48
C VAL A 40 6.68 14.83 -8.25
N ARG A 41 7.82 15.40 -7.83
CA ARG A 41 8.54 14.94 -6.62
C ARG A 41 7.68 15.06 -5.36
N LEU A 42 6.94 16.16 -5.23
CA LEU A 42 6.08 16.39 -4.07
C LEU A 42 4.90 15.41 -4.03
N ILE A 43 4.29 15.11 -5.18
CA ILE A 43 3.24 14.07 -5.29
C ILE A 43 3.82 12.72 -4.86
N LEU A 44 4.95 12.32 -5.41
CA LEU A 44 5.56 11.02 -5.13
C LEU A 44 5.93 10.88 -3.65
N LYS A 45 6.54 11.92 -3.07
CA LYS A 45 6.85 11.94 -1.63
C LYS A 45 5.58 11.83 -0.79
N LYS A 46 4.52 12.56 -1.16
CA LYS A 46 3.26 12.53 -0.41
C LYS A 46 2.56 11.18 -0.51
N ILE A 47 2.62 10.52 -1.66
CA ILE A 47 2.14 9.15 -1.83
C ILE A 47 2.92 8.21 -0.91
N ALA A 48 4.26 8.29 -0.88
CA ALA A 48 5.08 7.48 0.00
C ALA A 48 4.72 7.65 1.49
N GLU A 49 4.49 8.89 1.94
CA GLU A 49 4.05 9.19 3.32
C GLU A 49 2.60 8.72 3.63
N SER A 50 1.84 8.36 2.62
CA SER A 50 0.41 8.00 2.76
C SER A 50 0.10 6.55 2.37
N ILE A 51 1.12 5.68 2.32
CA ILE A 51 0.98 4.27 1.90
C ILE A 51 -0.17 3.57 2.63
N THR A 52 -0.27 3.72 3.94
CA THR A 52 -1.27 3.04 4.77
C THR A 52 -2.65 3.69 4.74
N LYS A 53 -2.85 4.80 3.99
CA LYS A 53 -4.09 5.59 4.02
C LYS A 53 -4.57 5.98 2.63
N PRO A 54 -5.89 6.06 2.42
CA PRO A 54 -6.43 6.58 1.17
C PRO A 54 -5.99 8.03 0.92
N LEU A 55 -5.65 8.34 -0.33
CA LEU A 55 -5.18 9.67 -0.72
C LEU A 55 -5.89 10.13 -1.99
N SER A 56 -6.78 11.12 -1.85
CA SER A 56 -7.54 11.64 -2.97
C SER A 56 -6.75 12.66 -3.80
N PHE A 57 -7.10 12.76 -5.09
CA PHE A 57 -6.54 13.79 -5.99
C PHE A 57 -6.78 15.21 -5.48
N ASN A 58 -7.94 15.47 -4.84
CA ASN A 58 -8.22 16.77 -4.23
C ASN A 58 -7.25 17.08 -3.09
N ARG A 59 -6.95 16.09 -2.24
CA ARG A 59 -5.98 16.25 -1.14
C ARG A 59 -4.58 16.50 -1.68
N LEU A 60 -4.15 15.76 -2.72
CA LEU A 60 -2.88 16.02 -3.41
C LEU A 60 -2.82 17.44 -3.98
N GLY A 61 -3.87 17.90 -4.69
CA GLY A 61 -3.94 19.25 -5.23
C GLY A 61 -3.84 20.33 -4.16
N ASN A 62 -4.48 20.16 -3.01
CA ASN A 62 -4.41 21.09 -1.89
C ASN A 62 -2.99 21.16 -1.28
N ILE A 63 -2.32 20.01 -1.14
CA ILE A 63 -0.93 19.94 -0.65
C ILE A 63 0.02 20.68 -1.60
N LEU A 64 -0.12 20.43 -2.91
CA LEU A 64 0.68 21.11 -3.93
C LEU A 64 0.48 22.62 -3.88
N LYS A 65 -0.78 23.08 -3.77
CA LYS A 65 -1.10 24.50 -3.63
C LYS A 65 -0.45 25.11 -2.40
N SER A 66 -0.52 24.45 -1.25
CA SER A 66 0.10 24.91 0.01
C SER A 66 1.63 24.97 -0.06
N ALA A 67 2.24 24.12 -0.89
CA ALA A 67 3.69 24.08 -1.12
C ALA A 67 4.18 25.02 -2.24
N GLY A 68 3.30 25.87 -2.79
CA GLY A 68 3.64 26.80 -3.86
C GLY A 68 3.75 26.16 -5.26
N ALA A 69 3.36 24.90 -5.41
CA ALA A 69 3.33 24.16 -6.69
C ALA A 69 1.91 23.99 -7.21
N ALA A 70 1.14 25.08 -7.26
CA ALA A 70 -0.27 25.01 -7.68
C ALA A 70 -0.38 24.54 -9.14
N ILE A 71 -0.98 23.37 -9.33
CA ILE A 71 -1.34 22.80 -10.65
C ILE A 71 -2.79 22.37 -10.65
N GLY A 72 -3.41 22.32 -11.83
CA GLY A 72 -4.80 21.90 -11.98
C GLY A 72 -5.02 20.44 -11.58
N LYS A 73 -6.23 20.11 -11.12
CA LYS A 73 -6.60 18.73 -10.73
C LYS A 73 -6.30 17.72 -11.84
N GLN A 74 -6.59 18.05 -13.10
CA GLN A 74 -6.30 17.17 -14.23
C GLN A 74 -4.80 16.88 -14.36
N THR A 75 -3.95 17.86 -14.12
CA THR A 75 -2.50 17.68 -14.15
C THR A 75 -2.04 16.74 -13.02
N VAL A 76 -2.64 16.84 -11.82
CA VAL A 76 -2.37 15.89 -10.72
C VAL A 76 -2.72 14.47 -11.13
N ILE A 77 -3.92 14.27 -11.71
CA ILE A 77 -4.37 12.97 -12.21
C ILE A 77 -3.40 12.42 -13.27
N ASN A 78 -2.99 13.26 -14.22
CA ASN A 78 -2.06 12.84 -15.27
C ASN A 78 -0.69 12.44 -14.68
N TYR A 79 -0.14 13.20 -13.73
CA TYR A 79 1.15 12.88 -13.12
C TYR A 79 1.12 11.58 -12.34
N VAL A 80 0.04 11.33 -11.59
CA VAL A 80 -0.17 10.04 -10.92
C VAL A 80 -0.31 8.92 -11.95
N GLY A 81 -1.06 9.14 -13.05
CA GLY A 81 -1.18 8.20 -14.16
C GLY A 81 0.19 7.80 -14.73
N TYR A 82 1.06 8.77 -15.00
CA TYR A 82 2.41 8.49 -15.51
C TYR A 82 3.27 7.67 -14.53
N MET A 83 3.12 7.88 -13.21
CA MET A 83 3.79 7.05 -12.20
C MET A 83 3.26 5.61 -12.21
N MET A 84 1.97 5.42 -12.48
CA MET A 84 1.37 4.08 -12.61
C MET A 84 1.78 3.39 -13.92
N ASP A 85 1.79 4.13 -15.04
CA ASP A 85 2.20 3.62 -16.36
C ASP A 85 3.68 3.24 -16.40
N SER A 86 4.52 3.88 -15.58
CA SER A 86 5.95 3.55 -15.42
C SER A 86 6.20 2.39 -14.47
N TYR A 87 5.16 1.72 -13.97
CA TYR A 87 5.27 0.66 -12.97
C TYR A 87 5.98 1.09 -11.68
N MET A 88 5.96 2.38 -11.35
CA MET A 88 6.46 2.86 -10.06
C MET A 88 5.45 2.63 -8.96
N LEU A 89 4.15 2.82 -9.28
CA LEU A 89 3.03 2.72 -8.34
C LEU A 89 1.92 1.82 -8.88
N PHE A 90 1.12 1.31 -7.94
CA PHE A 90 -0.20 0.76 -8.22
C PHE A 90 -1.19 1.22 -7.15
N THR A 91 -2.48 1.00 -7.39
CA THR A 91 -3.54 1.40 -6.46
C THR A 91 -4.44 0.24 -6.10
N LEU A 92 -4.99 0.28 -4.89
CA LEU A 92 -6.12 -0.54 -4.47
C LEU A 92 -7.32 0.36 -4.20
N GLN A 93 -8.49 -0.14 -4.56
CA GLN A 93 -9.76 0.55 -4.36
C GLN A 93 -10.44 0.10 -3.07
N ASN A 94 -11.30 0.97 -2.50
CA ASN A 94 -12.15 0.58 -1.38
C ASN A 94 -13.29 -0.33 -1.84
N TYR A 95 -13.37 -1.54 -1.29
CA TYR A 95 -14.44 -2.49 -1.62
C TYR A 95 -15.84 -1.94 -1.31
N ALA A 96 -15.99 -1.25 -0.17
CA ALA A 96 -17.27 -0.73 0.32
C ALA A 96 -17.70 0.58 -0.35
N ALA A 97 -16.79 1.28 -1.06
CA ALA A 97 -17.07 2.60 -1.61
C ALA A 97 -17.93 2.57 -2.88
N LYS A 98 -18.60 3.69 -3.15
CA LYS A 98 -19.27 3.91 -4.43
C LYS A 98 -18.26 4.14 -5.56
N LEU A 99 -18.68 3.94 -6.81
CA LEU A 99 -17.81 4.03 -7.99
C LEU A 99 -16.95 5.29 -8.03
N VAL A 100 -17.55 6.46 -7.82
CA VAL A 100 -16.80 7.74 -7.86
C VAL A 100 -15.71 7.81 -6.79
N GLU A 101 -15.98 7.32 -5.60
CA GLU A 101 -15.04 7.32 -4.49
C GLU A 101 -13.91 6.31 -4.73
N LYS A 102 -14.22 5.13 -5.27
CA LYS A 102 -13.23 4.13 -5.68
C LYS A 102 -12.17 4.72 -6.59
N GLU A 103 -12.59 5.52 -7.58
CA GLU A 103 -11.69 6.11 -8.57
C GLU A 103 -10.93 7.35 -8.03
N THR A 104 -11.49 8.07 -7.07
CA THR A 104 -10.94 9.36 -6.64
C THR A 104 -10.16 9.32 -5.33
N SER A 105 -10.24 8.23 -4.57
CA SER A 105 -9.60 8.10 -3.25
C SER A 105 -9.02 6.69 -3.01
N PRO A 106 -8.11 6.20 -3.87
CA PRO A 106 -7.48 4.90 -3.67
C PRO A 106 -6.40 4.94 -2.59
N LYS A 107 -5.99 3.75 -2.09
CA LYS A 107 -4.68 3.55 -1.45
C LYS A 107 -3.63 3.34 -2.55
N TYR A 108 -2.44 3.92 -2.37
CA TYR A 108 -1.31 3.78 -3.30
C TYR A 108 -0.23 2.91 -2.69
N TYR A 109 0.41 2.11 -3.53
CA TYR A 109 1.53 1.25 -3.16
C TYR A 109 2.64 1.34 -4.21
N PHE A 110 3.89 1.15 -3.78
CA PHE A 110 5.03 1.03 -4.68
C PHE A 110 5.14 -0.39 -5.20
N MET A 111 5.52 -0.54 -6.48
CA MET A 111 5.79 -1.85 -7.08
C MET A 111 7.02 -2.55 -6.48
N ASP A 112 7.86 -1.79 -5.76
CA ASP A 112 9.01 -2.32 -5.02
C ASP A 112 9.18 -1.62 -3.66
N THR A 113 9.37 -2.41 -2.61
CA THR A 113 9.57 -1.90 -1.23
C THR A 113 10.89 -1.13 -1.07
N GLY A 114 11.90 -1.44 -1.89
CA GLY A 114 13.17 -0.73 -1.89
C GLY A 114 13.04 0.69 -2.43
N LEU A 115 12.20 0.90 -3.47
CA LEU A 115 11.88 2.23 -3.98
C LEU A 115 11.16 3.08 -2.91
N LEU A 116 10.20 2.49 -2.18
CA LEU A 116 9.58 3.15 -1.03
C LEU A 116 10.61 3.54 0.03
N GLY A 117 11.55 2.66 0.34
CA GLY A 117 12.64 2.90 1.30
C GLY A 117 13.63 4.00 0.89
N LEU A 118 13.63 4.44 -0.38
CA LEU A 118 14.38 5.63 -0.80
C LEU A 118 13.67 6.93 -0.42
N MET A 119 12.33 6.89 -0.27
CA MET A 119 11.50 8.07 -0.03
C MET A 119 11.32 8.39 1.45
N LEU A 120 11.39 7.39 2.33
CA LEU A 120 11.08 7.50 3.75
C LEU A 120 12.30 7.14 4.61
N MET A 121 12.49 7.87 5.71
CA MET A 121 13.57 7.59 6.68
C MET A 121 13.21 6.45 7.63
N ASP A 122 11.98 6.46 8.16
CA ASP A 122 11.39 5.37 8.95
C ASP A 122 10.14 4.86 8.22
N CYS A 123 10.24 3.65 7.70
CA CYS A 123 9.23 3.08 6.82
C CYS A 123 8.93 1.60 7.11
N SER A 124 9.37 1.04 8.23
CA SER A 124 9.25 -0.40 8.50
C SER A 124 7.81 -0.91 8.41
N SER A 125 6.85 -0.21 9.04
CA SER A 125 5.41 -0.55 8.96
C SER A 125 4.87 -0.38 7.53
N ALA A 126 5.16 0.76 6.89
CA ALA A 126 4.75 1.03 5.51
C ALA A 126 5.36 0.03 4.52
N GLN A 127 6.63 -0.38 4.73
CA GLN A 127 7.27 -1.39 3.91
C GLN A 127 6.65 -2.78 4.07
N LEU A 128 6.26 -3.15 5.30
CA LEU A 128 5.60 -4.43 5.55
C LEU A 128 4.23 -4.47 4.85
N GLU A 129 3.41 -3.44 5.01
CA GLU A 129 2.11 -3.35 4.31
C GLU A 129 2.28 -3.32 2.79
N ASN A 130 3.25 -2.56 2.27
CA ASN A 130 3.55 -2.52 0.84
C ASN A 130 4.03 -3.88 0.30
N LEU A 131 4.82 -4.63 1.08
CA LEU A 131 5.25 -5.99 0.72
C LEU A 131 4.05 -6.93 0.61
N VAL A 132 3.14 -6.88 1.56
CA VAL A 132 1.90 -7.67 1.55
C VAL A 132 1.03 -7.30 0.34
N ALA A 133 0.89 -6.00 0.05
CA ALA A 133 0.16 -5.53 -1.14
C ALA A 133 0.72 -6.10 -2.44
N ILE A 134 2.04 -6.06 -2.63
CA ILE A 134 2.73 -6.62 -3.81
C ILE A 134 2.44 -8.12 -3.93
N GLU A 135 2.57 -8.86 -2.84
CA GLU A 135 2.35 -10.30 -2.85
C GLU A 135 0.89 -10.67 -3.12
N LEU A 136 -0.06 -9.90 -2.56
CA LEU A 136 -1.48 -10.13 -2.82
C LEU A 136 -1.84 -9.91 -4.29
N ILE A 137 -1.36 -8.84 -4.94
CA ILE A 137 -1.61 -8.66 -6.38
C ILE A 137 -0.93 -9.71 -7.23
N ARG A 138 0.22 -10.25 -6.79
CA ARG A 138 0.90 -11.37 -7.44
C ARG A 138 0.08 -12.66 -7.37
N ARG A 139 -0.53 -12.93 -6.22
CA ARG A 139 -1.33 -14.16 -5.97
C ARG A 139 -2.71 -14.12 -6.60
N PHE A 140 -3.40 -12.99 -6.51
CA PHE A 140 -4.83 -12.91 -6.84
C PHE A 140 -5.12 -12.06 -8.08
N GLY A 141 -4.18 -11.21 -8.52
CA GLY A 141 -4.44 -10.19 -9.53
C GLY A 141 -4.93 -8.88 -8.91
N ARG A 142 -4.59 -7.76 -9.54
CA ARG A 142 -4.87 -6.41 -9.03
C ARG A 142 -6.38 -6.14 -8.88
N GLU A 143 -7.20 -6.65 -9.80
CA GLU A 143 -8.65 -6.43 -9.84
C GLU A 143 -9.41 -7.15 -8.71
N LYS A 144 -8.76 -8.08 -8.02
CA LYS A 144 -9.37 -8.92 -6.98
C LYS A 144 -8.97 -8.53 -5.56
N VAL A 145 -8.01 -7.61 -5.43
CA VAL A 145 -7.51 -7.15 -4.14
C VAL A 145 -8.00 -5.73 -3.88
N PHE A 146 -8.62 -5.54 -2.73
CA PHE A 146 -9.20 -4.29 -2.28
C PHE A 146 -8.71 -3.96 -0.87
N TYR A 147 -8.85 -2.72 -0.41
CA TYR A 147 -8.97 -2.43 1.00
C TYR A 147 -10.46 -2.28 1.37
N PHE A 148 -10.80 -2.35 2.63
CA PHE A 148 -12.17 -2.14 3.09
C PHE A 148 -12.19 -0.99 4.09
N GLU A 149 -13.01 0.03 3.85
CA GLU A 149 -13.22 1.16 4.75
C GLU A 149 -14.70 1.56 4.76
N ASN A 150 -15.38 1.24 5.87
CA ASN A 150 -16.74 1.64 6.17
C ASN A 150 -16.98 1.55 7.67
N ASN A 151 -16.74 2.66 8.42
CA ASN A 151 -16.73 2.68 9.89
C ASN A 151 -15.75 1.71 10.56
N VAL A 152 -15.03 0.93 9.77
CA VAL A 152 -13.92 0.05 10.14
C VAL A 152 -12.96 0.00 8.96
N GLU A 153 -11.67 -0.05 9.25
CA GLU A 153 -10.63 -0.18 8.22
C GLU A 153 -10.04 -1.60 8.28
N ILE A 154 -9.91 -2.23 7.11
CA ILE A 154 -9.17 -3.48 6.89
C ILE A 154 -8.18 -3.20 5.76
N ASP A 155 -6.91 -3.50 6.00
CA ASP A 155 -5.84 -3.17 5.06
C ASP A 155 -6.03 -3.84 3.70
N PHE A 156 -6.41 -5.12 3.69
CA PHE A 156 -6.68 -5.84 2.45
C PHE A 156 -7.90 -6.76 2.59
N TYR A 157 -8.70 -6.79 1.53
CA TYR A 157 -9.84 -7.69 1.41
C TYR A 157 -9.88 -8.34 0.03
N ILE A 158 -9.99 -9.66 0.00
CA ILE A 158 -10.12 -10.47 -1.20
C ILE A 158 -11.51 -11.12 -1.19
N PRO A 159 -12.49 -10.56 -1.92
CA PRO A 159 -13.90 -10.98 -1.85
C PRO A 159 -14.12 -12.44 -2.24
N GLU A 160 -13.44 -12.93 -3.28
CA GLU A 160 -13.58 -14.30 -3.78
C GLU A 160 -13.19 -15.35 -2.75
N GLU A 161 -12.20 -15.02 -1.89
CA GLU A 161 -11.71 -15.90 -0.82
C GLU A 161 -12.38 -15.61 0.54
N LYS A 162 -13.20 -14.55 0.62
CA LYS A 162 -13.67 -13.95 1.87
C LYS A 162 -12.51 -13.72 2.86
N LEU A 163 -11.36 -13.29 2.35
CA LEU A 163 -10.14 -13.15 3.13
C LEU A 163 -9.91 -11.69 3.50
N ALA A 164 -9.88 -11.42 4.80
CA ALA A 164 -9.57 -10.11 5.39
C ALA A 164 -8.17 -10.17 6.03
N ILE A 165 -7.32 -9.23 5.69
CA ILE A 165 -5.94 -9.17 6.17
C ILE A 165 -5.67 -7.80 6.79
N GLN A 166 -5.10 -7.81 8.00
CA GLN A 166 -4.47 -6.67 8.64
C GLN A 166 -2.95 -6.88 8.69
N VAL A 167 -2.21 -5.78 8.72
CA VAL A 167 -0.75 -5.82 8.75
C VAL A 167 -0.22 -4.96 9.89
N SER A 168 0.56 -5.56 10.78
CA SER A 168 1.15 -4.85 11.93
C SER A 168 2.56 -5.34 12.20
N MET A 169 3.45 -4.46 12.65
CA MET A 169 4.82 -4.86 13.01
C MET A 169 4.83 -5.81 14.20
N GLN A 170 4.02 -5.51 15.21
CA GLN A 170 3.86 -6.28 16.44
C GLN A 170 2.43 -6.15 16.96
N VAL A 171 1.92 -7.22 17.55
CA VAL A 171 0.54 -7.27 18.04
C VAL A 171 0.40 -7.99 19.38
N LEU A 172 1.20 -9.05 19.63
CA LEU A 172 1.00 -9.90 20.81
C LEU A 172 1.40 -9.19 22.10
N ASP A 173 2.48 -8.43 22.08
CA ASP A 173 3.01 -7.70 23.23
C ASP A 173 2.46 -6.27 23.37
N GLN A 174 1.67 -5.80 22.40
CA GLN A 174 1.09 -4.45 22.36
C GLN A 174 -0.43 -4.50 22.48
N ILE A 175 -0.93 -4.40 23.70
CA ILE A 175 -2.37 -4.54 24.01
C ILE A 175 -3.24 -3.61 23.16
N GLU A 176 -2.92 -2.31 23.08
CA GLU A 176 -3.70 -1.32 22.31
C GLU A 176 -3.74 -1.65 20.82
N THR A 177 -2.60 -2.07 20.24
CA THR A 177 -2.51 -2.48 18.82
C THR A 177 -3.35 -3.74 18.61
N ARG A 178 -3.22 -4.73 19.48
CA ARG A 178 -3.99 -5.97 19.40
C ARG A 178 -5.49 -5.73 19.49
N GLU A 179 -5.95 -4.92 20.42
CA GLU A 179 -7.38 -4.56 20.56
C GLU A 179 -7.89 -3.84 19.32
N ARG A 180 -7.10 -2.94 18.74
CA ARG A 180 -7.45 -2.24 17.50
C ARG A 180 -7.61 -3.19 16.33
N GLU A 181 -6.62 -4.05 16.07
CA GLU A 181 -6.62 -4.96 14.90
C GLU A 181 -7.70 -6.03 15.02
N ILE A 182 -7.84 -6.66 16.19
CA ILE A 182 -8.91 -7.64 16.44
C ILE A 182 -10.27 -6.96 16.42
N GLY A 183 -10.39 -5.77 17.04
CA GLY A 183 -11.61 -4.98 17.02
C GLY A 183 -12.06 -4.58 15.60
N ALA A 184 -11.12 -4.41 14.67
CA ALA A 184 -11.44 -4.19 13.26
C ALA A 184 -12.10 -5.43 12.63
N PHE A 185 -11.57 -6.63 12.85
CA PHE A 185 -12.18 -7.88 12.36
C PHE A 185 -13.57 -8.14 12.99
N LEU A 186 -13.72 -7.87 14.29
CA LEU A 186 -15.02 -7.98 14.97
C LEU A 186 -16.09 -7.06 14.36
N LYS A 187 -15.70 -5.83 14.02
CA LYS A 187 -16.60 -4.88 13.35
C LYS A 187 -16.87 -5.27 11.91
N LEU A 188 -15.88 -5.82 11.18
CA LEU A 188 -16.04 -6.28 9.81
C LEU A 188 -17.14 -7.33 9.67
N ARG A 189 -17.32 -8.19 10.67
CA ARG A 189 -18.38 -9.22 10.71
C ARG A 189 -19.79 -8.64 10.45
N ASN A 190 -20.02 -7.38 10.81
CA ASN A 190 -21.31 -6.71 10.57
C ASN A 190 -21.56 -6.38 9.08
N PHE A 191 -20.52 -6.42 8.26
CA PHE A 191 -20.56 -6.13 6.83
C PHE A 191 -20.32 -7.36 5.97
N ILE A 192 -19.46 -8.28 6.46
CA ILE A 192 -19.01 -9.46 5.71
C ILE A 192 -19.05 -10.67 6.64
N GLU A 193 -20.05 -11.52 6.40
CA GLU A 193 -20.22 -12.75 7.17
C GLU A 193 -19.24 -13.84 6.73
N GLY A 194 -18.62 -14.51 7.71
CA GLY A 194 -17.74 -15.65 7.47
C GLY A 194 -16.40 -15.27 6.84
N ALA A 195 -15.91 -14.03 7.08
CA ALA A 195 -14.59 -13.63 6.65
C ALA A 195 -13.50 -14.44 7.39
N LYS A 196 -12.52 -14.94 6.64
CA LYS A 196 -11.27 -15.49 7.18
C LYS A 196 -10.39 -14.32 7.60
N CYS A 197 -9.97 -14.26 8.86
CA CYS A 197 -9.20 -13.16 9.42
C CYS A 197 -7.73 -13.56 9.57
N VAL A 198 -6.83 -12.85 8.91
CA VAL A 198 -5.38 -13.06 8.99
C VAL A 198 -4.71 -11.76 9.41
N LEU A 199 -3.86 -11.83 10.42
CA LEU A 199 -3.03 -10.72 10.86
C LEU A 199 -1.56 -11.02 10.51
N ILE A 200 -1.02 -10.30 9.54
CA ILE A 200 0.37 -10.48 9.12
C ILE A 200 1.26 -9.58 9.97
N THR A 201 2.24 -10.19 10.63
CA THR A 201 3.20 -9.49 11.49
C THR A 201 4.62 -9.59 10.93
N ASN A 202 5.55 -8.81 11.51
CA ASN A 202 6.96 -8.95 11.17
C ASN A 202 7.50 -10.35 11.54
N SER A 203 7.21 -10.83 12.76
CA SER A 203 7.82 -12.06 13.29
C SER A 203 6.96 -12.85 14.27
N GLU A 204 5.79 -12.35 14.66
CA GLU A 204 4.93 -13.00 15.65
C GLU A 204 4.01 -14.03 15.01
N GLU A 205 3.71 -15.12 15.73
CA GLU A 205 2.83 -16.21 15.30
C GLU A 205 1.92 -16.63 16.46
N ALA A 206 0.61 -16.71 16.20
CA ALA A 206 -0.38 -17.19 17.15
C ALA A 206 -1.70 -17.55 16.44
N GLU A 207 -2.55 -18.32 17.11
CA GLU A 207 -3.96 -18.47 16.76
C GLU A 207 -4.80 -17.88 17.89
N LEU A 208 -5.70 -16.98 17.55
CA LEU A 208 -6.50 -16.22 18.51
C LEU A 208 -7.98 -16.46 18.26
N ASP A 209 -8.70 -16.90 19.30
CA ASP A 209 -10.17 -17.00 19.30
C ASP A 209 -10.73 -15.85 20.13
N CYS A 210 -11.41 -14.90 19.50
CA CYS A 210 -11.94 -13.71 20.13
C CYS A 210 -13.41 -13.48 19.72
N ASP A 211 -14.33 -13.49 20.66
CA ASP A 211 -15.76 -13.17 20.47
C ASP A 211 -16.40 -13.83 19.23
N GLY A 212 -16.04 -15.11 18.99
CA GLY A 212 -16.60 -15.93 17.91
C GLY A 212 -15.98 -15.68 16.53
N ILE A 213 -14.84 -15.01 16.45
CA ILE A 213 -13.99 -14.99 15.27
C ILE A 213 -12.65 -15.68 15.57
N HIS A 214 -12.12 -16.35 14.57
CA HIS A 214 -10.78 -16.95 14.59
C HIS A 214 -9.83 -16.05 13.79
N VAL A 215 -8.68 -15.69 14.37
CA VAL A 215 -7.66 -14.83 13.75
C VAL A 215 -6.33 -15.56 13.76
N SER A 216 -5.83 -15.87 12.56
CA SER A 216 -4.48 -16.42 12.41
C SER A 216 -3.46 -15.29 12.35
N VAL A 217 -2.56 -15.23 13.34
CA VAL A 217 -1.41 -14.31 13.35
C VAL A 217 -0.23 -15.02 12.70
N VAL A 218 0.28 -14.49 11.60
CA VAL A 218 1.30 -15.15 10.78
C VAL A 218 2.46 -14.20 10.50
N PRO A 219 3.73 -14.62 10.76
CA PRO A 219 4.87 -13.81 10.38
C PRO A 219 5.01 -13.69 8.87
N ALA A 220 5.35 -12.51 8.37
CA ALA A 220 5.39 -12.19 6.94
C ALA A 220 6.25 -13.17 6.14
N TRP A 221 7.41 -13.56 6.66
CA TRP A 221 8.28 -14.53 5.97
C TRP A 221 7.60 -15.89 5.77
N LYS A 222 6.85 -16.37 6.77
CA LYS A 222 6.12 -17.66 6.71
C LYS A 222 4.94 -17.55 5.73
N TRP A 223 4.21 -16.43 5.80
CA TRP A 223 3.09 -16.16 4.90
C TRP A 223 3.55 -16.06 3.43
N LEU A 224 4.70 -15.44 3.16
CA LEU A 224 5.28 -15.34 1.81
C LEU A 224 5.69 -16.69 1.23
N LEU A 225 6.08 -17.66 2.07
CA LEU A 225 6.48 -19.01 1.66
C LEU A 225 5.29 -19.96 1.47
N GLN A 226 4.09 -19.60 1.91
CA GLN A 226 2.88 -20.39 1.66
C GLN A 226 2.56 -20.37 0.17
N GLU A 227 2.47 -21.53 -0.43
CA GLU A 227 1.90 -21.67 -1.77
C GLU A 227 0.39 -21.35 -1.74
N LYS A 228 -0.15 -20.96 -2.91
CA LYS A 228 -1.56 -20.63 -3.08
C LYS A 228 -2.45 -21.82 -2.81
#